data_f14e0b47e438c92f1f59a6deccbe2bfe
#
_entry.id   f14e0b47e438c92f1f59a6deccbe2bfe
#
_cell.length_a   1.000
_cell.length_b   1.000
_cell.length_c   1.000
_cell.angle_alpha   90.00
_cell.angle_beta   90.00
_cell.angle_gamma   90.00
#
_symmetry.space_group_name_H-M   'P 1'
#
loop_
_entity.id
_entity.type
_entity.pdbx_description
1 polymer ?
#
loop_
_entity_poly.entity_id
_entity_poly.type
_entity_poly.pdbx_seq_one_letter_code
_entity_poly.pdbx_strand_id
1 'polypeptide(L)'
;MPKSKRDKKISLTNTKKKGLQFKQQLVQEVRECVDKYERIFVFSVENMRNGKLKDLRDDWKKDSRFLFGKCKVMQLGLGKSKEDEPHENLHRLSKQLIGQCGLLFTNRPKQEVLDFFETFTAPDYARSGFVATEEVVLPEGPLPEFAHSLEPHLRQLGMPTSLQKGIITLVKDYTVCKKGSVLTPDQARILKLIGMQMAEFRVTLKCMWDKNRGKIKKFKNKSSKSRNGTEDNFSLRIEADDEMDENEEGNAEVDVEMDEEPGDEND
;
A
#
# COMPACT_ATOMS: atom_id res chain seq x y z
N MET A 1 -16.43 25.74 34.57
CA MET A 1 -15.96 26.97 33.93
C MET A 1 -15.51 26.66 32.51
N PRO A 2 -15.99 27.37 31.49
CA PRO A 2 -15.54 27.18 30.12
C PRO A 2 -14.06 27.55 30.00
N LYS A 3 -13.26 26.68 29.39
CA LYS A 3 -11.83 26.93 29.16
C LYS A 3 -11.66 28.11 28.18
N SER A 4 -10.83 29.08 28.56
CA SER A 4 -10.52 30.24 27.72
C SER A 4 -10.01 29.76 26.33
N LYS A 5 -10.44 30.43 25.26
CA LYS A 5 -9.93 30.19 23.90
C LYS A 5 -8.41 30.37 23.77
N ARG A 6 -7.79 31.10 24.72
CA ARG A 6 -6.33 31.35 24.78
C ARG A 6 -5.52 30.13 25.20
N ASP A 7 -6.13 29.18 25.95
CA ASP A 7 -5.44 27.96 26.44
C ASP A 7 -5.53 26.79 25.50
N LYS A 8 -6.02 26.98 24.28
CA LYS A 8 -6.07 25.92 23.28
C LYS A 8 -4.66 25.60 22.81
N LYS A 9 -4.07 24.53 23.37
CA LYS A 9 -2.78 24.00 22.89
C LYS A 9 -2.91 23.64 21.41
N ILE A 10 -2.30 24.42 20.55
CA ILE A 10 -2.22 24.14 19.12
C ILE A 10 -1.18 23.04 18.92
N SER A 11 -1.62 21.84 18.57
CA SER A 11 -0.69 20.76 18.19
C SER A 11 -0.13 21.06 16.80
N LEU A 12 1.18 21.27 16.71
CA LEU A 12 1.89 21.50 15.45
C LEU A 12 1.94 20.24 14.57
N THR A 13 1.69 19.06 15.16
CA THR A 13 1.70 17.76 14.48
C THR A 13 0.31 17.31 14.01
N ASN A 14 -0.76 17.94 14.48
CA ASN A 14 -2.12 17.62 14.06
C ASN A 14 -2.44 18.24 12.70
N THR A 15 -2.53 17.41 11.68
CA THR A 15 -3.06 17.83 10.38
C THR A 15 -4.58 17.98 10.44
N LYS A 16 -5.12 19.01 9.79
CA LYS A 16 -6.58 19.19 9.66
C LYS A 16 -7.20 17.96 8.99
N LYS A 17 -8.35 17.49 9.48
CA LYS A 17 -9.11 16.42 8.84
C LYS A 17 -9.39 16.79 7.37
N LYS A 18 -9.12 15.90 6.44
CA LYS A 18 -9.45 16.07 5.03
C LYS A 18 -10.98 16.03 4.88
N GLY A 19 -11.59 17.20 4.74
CA GLY A 19 -13.04 17.37 4.71
C GLY A 19 -13.71 16.87 3.43
N LEU A 20 -14.99 17.22 3.26
CA LEU A 20 -15.81 16.87 2.09
C LEU A 20 -15.19 17.38 0.78
N GLN A 21 -14.68 18.62 0.79
CA GLN A 21 -14.02 19.23 -0.38
C GLN A 21 -12.91 18.36 -0.97
N PHE A 22 -12.04 17.79 -0.14
CA PHE A 22 -10.98 16.90 -0.61
C PHE A 22 -11.53 15.60 -1.25
N LYS A 23 -12.63 15.08 -0.72
CA LYS A 23 -13.27 13.89 -1.31
C LYS A 23 -13.89 14.23 -2.68
N GLN A 24 -14.54 15.38 -2.79
CA GLN A 24 -15.11 15.89 -4.04
C GLN A 24 -14.01 16.14 -5.09
N GLN A 25 -12.90 16.78 -4.70
CA GLN A 25 -11.73 16.96 -5.57
C GLN A 25 -11.17 15.63 -6.09
N LEU A 26 -11.06 14.61 -5.22
CA LEU A 26 -10.58 13.29 -5.65
C LEU A 26 -11.54 12.63 -6.65
N VAL A 27 -12.86 12.74 -6.44
CA VAL A 27 -13.86 12.22 -7.38
C VAL A 27 -13.74 12.91 -8.74
N GLN A 28 -13.60 14.24 -8.72
CA GLN A 28 -13.43 15.02 -9.94
C GLN A 28 -12.12 14.66 -10.65
N GLU A 29 -11.02 14.56 -9.91
CA GLU A 29 -9.71 14.16 -10.45
C GLU A 29 -9.76 12.76 -11.09
N VAL A 30 -10.48 11.81 -10.50
CA VAL A 30 -10.70 10.48 -11.09
C VAL A 30 -11.43 10.61 -12.42
N ARG A 31 -12.54 11.38 -12.48
CA ARG A 31 -13.33 11.59 -13.71
C ARG A 31 -12.51 12.25 -14.83
N GLU A 32 -11.77 13.31 -14.50
CA GLU A 32 -10.85 13.97 -15.44
C GLU A 32 -9.78 13.00 -15.99
N CYS A 33 -9.24 12.13 -15.13
CA CYS A 33 -8.28 11.12 -15.55
C CYS A 33 -8.91 10.04 -16.44
N VAL A 34 -10.16 9.62 -16.18
CA VAL A 34 -10.90 8.68 -17.03
C VAL A 34 -11.09 9.25 -18.44
N ASP A 35 -11.36 10.54 -18.55
CA ASP A 35 -11.53 11.19 -19.85
C ASP A 35 -10.21 11.38 -20.61
N LYS A 36 -9.12 11.65 -19.87
CA LYS A 36 -7.81 11.97 -20.43
C LYS A 36 -7.02 10.74 -20.89
N TYR A 37 -7.12 9.62 -20.18
CA TYR A 37 -6.28 8.44 -20.41
C TYR A 37 -7.06 7.31 -21.08
N GLU A 38 -6.35 6.50 -21.87
CA GLU A 38 -6.95 5.39 -22.61
C GLU A 38 -7.15 4.12 -21.77
N ARG A 39 -6.29 3.90 -20.77
CA ARG A 39 -6.28 2.67 -19.98
C ARG A 39 -6.25 2.96 -18.50
N ILE A 40 -7.01 2.18 -17.74
CA ILE A 40 -7.06 2.26 -16.28
C ILE A 40 -6.71 0.89 -15.72
N PHE A 41 -5.71 0.84 -14.85
CA PHE A 41 -5.34 -0.36 -14.10
C PHE A 41 -5.70 -0.19 -12.63
N VAL A 42 -6.28 -1.22 -12.04
CA VAL A 42 -6.40 -1.35 -10.60
C VAL A 42 -5.22 -2.18 -10.11
N PHE A 43 -4.48 -1.65 -9.17
CA PHE A 43 -3.33 -2.33 -8.58
C PHE A 43 -3.43 -2.38 -7.07
N SER A 44 -2.78 -3.37 -6.48
CA SER A 44 -2.53 -3.46 -5.03
C SER A 44 -1.05 -3.25 -4.75
N VAL A 45 -0.75 -2.81 -3.53
CA VAL A 45 0.62 -2.57 -3.10
C VAL A 45 0.92 -3.44 -1.89
N GLU A 46 1.98 -4.22 -1.97
CA GLU A 46 2.53 -4.98 -0.86
C GLU A 46 3.70 -4.21 -0.25
N ASN A 47 3.81 -4.23 1.08
CA ASN A 47 4.86 -3.55 1.84
C ASN A 47 5.03 -2.07 1.47
N MET A 48 3.92 -1.32 1.40
CA MET A 48 3.90 0.04 0.89
C MET A 48 4.92 0.96 1.57
N ARG A 49 5.72 1.66 0.75
CA ARG A 49 6.65 2.73 1.15
C ARG A 49 6.45 3.98 0.32
N ASN A 50 6.24 5.10 1.01
CA ASN A 50 5.96 6.37 0.34
C ASN A 50 7.13 6.84 -0.54
N GLY A 51 8.39 6.59 -0.14
CA GLY A 51 9.56 6.92 -0.94
C GLY A 51 9.56 6.18 -2.27
N LYS A 52 9.53 4.85 -2.24
CA LYS A 52 9.50 4.00 -3.44
C LYS A 52 8.30 4.29 -4.36
N LEU A 53 7.14 4.58 -3.76
CA LEU A 53 5.97 4.99 -4.54
C LEU A 53 6.14 6.37 -5.18
N LYS A 54 6.83 7.29 -4.52
CA LYS A 54 7.14 8.61 -5.09
C LYS A 54 8.08 8.47 -6.28
N ASP A 55 9.15 7.70 -6.14
CA ASP A 55 10.10 7.43 -7.22
C ASP A 55 9.37 6.84 -8.43
N LEU A 56 8.52 5.82 -8.21
CA LEU A 56 7.68 5.23 -9.26
C LEU A 56 6.74 6.24 -9.93
N ARG A 57 6.15 7.16 -9.17
CA ARG A 57 5.30 8.22 -9.72
C ARG A 57 6.09 9.22 -10.55
N ASP A 58 7.30 9.56 -10.14
CA ASP A 58 8.16 10.52 -10.85
C ASP A 58 8.63 9.92 -12.19
N ASP A 59 8.96 8.62 -12.23
CA ASP A 59 9.35 7.90 -13.44
C ASP A 59 8.22 7.83 -14.48
N TRP A 60 6.97 7.66 -14.01
CA TRP A 60 5.80 7.49 -14.89
C TRP A 60 5.00 8.77 -15.12
N LYS A 61 5.41 9.91 -14.57
CA LYS A 61 4.65 11.16 -14.56
C LYS A 61 4.31 11.70 -15.94
N LYS A 62 5.12 11.41 -16.96
CA LYS A 62 4.94 11.94 -18.31
C LYS A 62 3.68 11.41 -19.00
N ASP A 63 3.46 10.09 -18.89
CA ASP A 63 2.45 9.37 -19.67
C ASP A 63 1.37 8.71 -18.79
N SER A 64 1.51 8.83 -17.48
CA SER A 64 0.68 8.10 -16.53
C SER A 64 0.42 8.89 -15.26
N ARG A 65 -0.65 8.51 -14.55
CA ARG A 65 -1.00 9.10 -13.26
C ARG A 65 -1.43 8.03 -12.27
N PHE A 66 -0.80 8.02 -11.11
CA PHE A 66 -1.19 7.16 -9.98
C PHE A 66 -2.08 7.92 -9.02
N LEU A 67 -3.27 7.40 -8.76
CA LEU A 67 -4.18 7.93 -7.76
C LEU A 67 -4.34 6.94 -6.60
N PHE A 68 -4.21 7.48 -5.40
CA PHE A 68 -4.45 6.76 -4.14
C PHE A 68 -5.45 7.53 -3.30
N GLY A 69 -6.45 6.82 -2.82
CA GLY A 69 -7.48 7.39 -1.97
C GLY A 69 -8.27 6.32 -1.24
N LYS A 70 -9.32 6.72 -0.56
CA LYS A 70 -10.26 5.74 -0.02
C LYS A 70 -10.97 5.04 -1.17
N CYS A 71 -10.97 3.69 -1.18
CA CYS A 71 -11.58 2.90 -2.25
C CYS A 71 -13.02 3.35 -2.53
N LYS A 72 -13.86 3.55 -1.50
CA LYS A 72 -15.24 4.03 -1.67
C LYS A 72 -15.35 5.39 -2.39
N VAL A 73 -14.37 6.30 -2.22
CA VAL A 73 -14.37 7.61 -2.90
C VAL A 73 -13.93 7.45 -4.35
N MET A 74 -12.93 6.60 -4.62
CA MET A 74 -12.50 6.29 -5.99
C MET A 74 -13.61 5.54 -6.76
N GLN A 75 -14.35 4.66 -6.08
CA GLN A 75 -15.52 3.98 -6.65
C GLN A 75 -16.60 4.97 -7.09
N LEU A 76 -16.85 6.04 -6.31
CA LEU A 76 -17.78 7.11 -6.71
C LEU A 76 -17.31 7.87 -7.96
N GLY A 77 -16.01 8.03 -8.13
CA GLY A 77 -15.44 8.65 -9.34
C GLY A 77 -15.62 7.81 -10.59
N LEU A 78 -15.47 6.47 -10.47
CA LEU A 78 -15.64 5.52 -11.57
C LEU A 78 -17.09 5.16 -11.87
N GLY A 79 -18.01 5.43 -10.92
CA GLY A 79 -19.40 4.95 -10.95
C GLY A 79 -19.58 3.66 -10.15
N LYS A 80 -20.64 3.61 -9.32
CA LYS A 80 -21.01 2.41 -8.56
C LYS A 80 -21.99 1.52 -9.32
N SER A 81 -22.89 2.14 -10.07
CA SER A 81 -23.92 1.48 -10.88
C SER A 81 -23.71 1.77 -12.35
N LYS A 82 -24.41 1.04 -13.21
CA LYS A 82 -24.41 1.24 -14.66
C LYS A 82 -24.96 2.61 -15.08
N GLU A 83 -25.80 3.21 -14.23
CA GLU A 83 -26.43 4.51 -14.49
C GLU A 83 -25.51 5.69 -14.16
N ASP A 84 -24.57 5.52 -13.21
CA ASP A 84 -23.67 6.57 -12.68
C ASP A 84 -22.26 6.52 -13.30
N GLU A 85 -22.00 5.55 -14.18
CA GLU A 85 -20.68 5.41 -14.79
C GLU A 85 -20.45 6.42 -15.94
N PRO A 86 -19.26 7.07 -15.98
CA PRO A 86 -18.93 7.99 -17.07
C PRO A 86 -18.67 7.28 -18.40
N HIS A 87 -18.23 6.03 -18.38
CA HIS A 87 -18.01 5.18 -19.55
C HIS A 87 -18.44 3.74 -19.29
N GLU A 88 -18.75 2.99 -20.34
CA GLU A 88 -19.21 1.62 -20.26
C GLU A 88 -18.32 0.69 -19.44
N ASN A 89 -18.94 -0.11 -18.59
CA ASN A 89 -18.31 -1.13 -17.75
C ASN A 89 -17.35 -0.61 -16.65
N LEU A 90 -17.25 0.68 -16.40
CA LEU A 90 -16.43 1.22 -15.31
C LEU A 90 -16.95 0.80 -13.93
N HIS A 91 -18.26 0.61 -13.76
CA HIS A 91 -18.84 0.11 -12.51
C HIS A 91 -18.31 -1.29 -12.14
N ARG A 92 -17.99 -2.14 -13.13
CA ARG A 92 -17.37 -3.45 -12.88
C ARG A 92 -15.92 -3.31 -12.42
N LEU A 93 -15.19 -2.31 -12.93
CA LEU A 93 -13.84 -1.98 -12.47
C LEU A 93 -13.88 -1.47 -11.02
N SER A 94 -14.86 -0.63 -10.68
CA SER A 94 -15.01 -0.09 -9.33
C SER A 94 -15.22 -1.18 -8.27
N LYS A 95 -15.91 -2.26 -8.59
CA LYS A 95 -16.10 -3.44 -7.71
C LYS A 95 -14.78 -4.15 -7.36
N GLN A 96 -13.72 -3.99 -8.16
CA GLN A 96 -12.41 -4.59 -7.91
C GLN A 96 -11.53 -3.76 -6.95
N LEU A 97 -11.97 -2.55 -6.58
CA LEU A 97 -11.27 -1.69 -5.61
C LEU A 97 -11.54 -2.16 -4.18
N ILE A 98 -10.89 -3.25 -3.77
CA ILE A 98 -11.02 -3.83 -2.42
C ILE A 98 -9.65 -3.88 -1.75
N GLY A 99 -9.58 -3.43 -0.49
CA GLY A 99 -8.35 -3.43 0.32
C GLY A 99 -7.41 -2.27 -0.03
N GLN A 100 -6.11 -2.50 0.07
CA GLN A 100 -5.07 -1.49 -0.25
C GLN A 100 -4.84 -1.43 -1.76
N CYS A 101 -5.68 -0.67 -2.46
CA CYS A 101 -5.65 -0.53 -3.91
C CYS A 101 -5.46 0.93 -4.33
N GLY A 102 -4.90 1.10 -5.53
CA GLY A 102 -4.80 2.37 -6.24
C GLY A 102 -5.24 2.23 -7.69
N LEU A 103 -5.37 3.36 -8.35
CA LEU A 103 -5.67 3.48 -9.77
C LEU A 103 -4.44 4.00 -10.51
N LEU A 104 -4.07 3.34 -11.59
CA LEU A 104 -3.08 3.79 -12.55
C LEU A 104 -3.78 4.10 -13.86
N PHE A 105 -3.73 5.35 -14.25
CA PHE A 105 -4.19 5.86 -15.54
C PHE A 105 -2.99 6.00 -16.46
N THR A 106 -3.07 5.48 -17.68
CA THR A 106 -1.94 5.50 -18.60
C THR A 106 -2.35 5.43 -20.07
N ASN A 107 -1.51 6.02 -20.93
CA ASN A 107 -1.61 5.90 -22.38
C ASN A 107 -0.64 4.84 -22.93
N ARG A 108 0.23 4.25 -22.06
CA ARG A 108 1.17 3.21 -22.50
C ARG A 108 0.46 1.94 -22.90
N PRO A 109 1.02 1.18 -23.85
CA PRO A 109 0.46 -0.11 -24.26
C PRO A 109 0.40 -1.09 -23.07
N LYS A 110 -0.65 -1.91 -23.08
CA LYS A 110 -0.89 -2.89 -22.00
C LYS A 110 0.35 -3.75 -21.68
N GLN A 111 1.04 -4.24 -22.72
CA GLN A 111 2.14 -5.17 -22.57
C GLN A 111 3.31 -4.53 -21.81
N GLU A 112 3.68 -3.31 -22.17
CA GLU A 112 4.75 -2.55 -21.50
C GLU A 112 4.46 -2.39 -19.99
N VAL A 113 3.19 -2.08 -19.65
CA VAL A 113 2.77 -1.94 -18.25
C VAL A 113 2.89 -3.26 -17.50
N LEU A 114 2.47 -4.36 -18.11
CA LEU A 114 2.55 -5.69 -17.50
C LEU A 114 4.00 -6.10 -17.26
N ASP A 115 4.83 -6.01 -18.29
CA ASP A 115 6.25 -6.41 -18.24
C ASP A 115 7.01 -5.59 -17.18
N PHE A 116 6.72 -4.29 -17.10
CA PHE A 116 7.32 -3.43 -16.08
C PHE A 116 6.94 -3.88 -14.65
N PHE A 117 5.64 -4.03 -14.35
CA PHE A 117 5.21 -4.39 -13.00
C PHE A 117 5.46 -5.85 -12.63
N GLU A 118 5.72 -6.73 -13.58
CA GLU A 118 6.16 -8.09 -13.33
C GLU A 118 7.60 -8.12 -12.79
N THR A 119 8.47 -7.30 -13.36
CA THR A 119 9.89 -7.21 -12.97
C THR A 119 10.14 -6.23 -11.83
N PHE A 120 9.24 -5.27 -11.62
CA PHE A 120 9.43 -4.21 -10.64
C PHE A 120 9.29 -4.72 -9.21
N THR A 121 10.43 -4.91 -8.54
CA THR A 121 10.53 -5.18 -7.11
C THR A 121 11.61 -4.29 -6.51
N ALA A 122 11.38 -3.76 -5.33
CA ALA A 122 12.37 -2.96 -4.63
C ALA A 122 12.57 -3.49 -3.19
N PRO A 123 13.79 -3.88 -2.82
CA PRO A 123 14.05 -4.35 -1.47
C PRO A 123 13.81 -3.25 -0.45
N ASP A 124 13.30 -3.61 0.70
CA ASP A 124 13.02 -2.71 1.81
C ASP A 124 13.08 -3.43 3.16
N TYR A 125 13.07 -2.63 4.22
CA TYR A 125 13.10 -3.12 5.59
C TYR A 125 11.72 -3.65 6.02
N ALA A 126 11.73 -4.82 6.64
CA ALA A 126 10.53 -5.39 7.24
C ALA A 126 9.95 -4.50 8.34
N ARG A 127 8.63 -4.51 8.48
CA ARG A 127 7.90 -3.84 9.58
C ARG A 127 7.39 -4.87 10.59
N SER A 128 6.95 -4.37 11.74
CA SER A 128 6.22 -5.22 12.70
C SER A 128 5.02 -5.90 12.02
N GLY A 129 4.80 -7.16 12.36
CA GLY A 129 3.78 -7.99 11.74
C GLY A 129 4.21 -8.70 10.45
N PHE A 130 5.40 -8.42 9.92
CA PHE A 130 5.97 -9.16 8.79
C PHE A 130 6.50 -10.52 9.26
N VAL A 131 6.34 -11.54 8.44
CA VAL A 131 6.87 -12.89 8.73
C VAL A 131 8.33 -12.94 8.25
N ALA A 132 9.24 -13.21 9.17
CA ALA A 132 10.67 -13.27 8.85
C ALA A 132 10.97 -14.36 7.80
N THR A 133 11.66 -13.97 6.74
CA THR A 133 12.07 -14.87 5.66
C THR A 133 13.31 -15.69 6.02
N GLU A 134 14.14 -15.14 6.91
CA GLU A 134 15.43 -15.69 7.32
C GLU A 134 15.57 -15.62 8.84
N GLU A 135 16.42 -16.46 9.39
CA GLU A 135 16.88 -16.37 10.76
C GLU A 135 18.07 -15.41 10.84
N VAL A 136 18.03 -14.48 11.77
CA VAL A 136 19.12 -13.52 12.00
C VAL A 136 19.65 -13.68 13.43
N VAL A 137 20.92 -14.12 13.51
CA VAL A 137 21.66 -14.23 14.75
C VAL A 137 22.87 -13.33 14.69
N LEU A 138 23.03 -12.49 15.68
CA LEU A 138 24.22 -11.65 15.84
C LEU A 138 25.17 -12.36 16.79
N PRO A 139 26.42 -12.63 16.38
CA PRO A 139 27.42 -13.24 17.24
C PRO A 139 27.90 -12.27 18.33
N GLU A 140 28.36 -12.80 19.44
CA GLU A 140 29.07 -12.02 20.47
C GLU A 140 30.27 -11.31 19.85
N GLY A 141 30.46 -10.05 20.20
CA GLY A 141 31.61 -9.28 19.74
C GLY A 141 31.36 -7.79 19.53
N PRO A 142 32.39 -7.07 19.06
CA PRO A 142 32.31 -5.64 18.81
C PRO A 142 31.44 -5.34 17.57
N LEU A 143 30.63 -4.29 17.66
CA LEU A 143 29.75 -3.78 16.62
C LEU A 143 30.23 -2.39 16.18
N PRO A 144 31.30 -2.28 15.37
CA PRO A 144 31.91 -1.02 15.00
C PRO A 144 31.01 -0.17 14.08
N GLU A 145 30.02 -0.78 13.45
CA GLU A 145 29.09 -0.10 12.55
C GLU A 145 28.15 0.88 13.28
N PHE A 146 27.99 0.70 14.60
CA PHE A 146 27.11 1.53 15.40
C PHE A 146 27.87 2.64 16.14
N ALA A 147 27.37 3.86 16.02
CA ALA A 147 27.84 4.97 16.82
C ALA A 147 27.60 4.69 18.31
N HIS A 148 28.58 5.04 19.17
CA HIS A 148 28.50 4.84 20.63
C HIS A 148 27.22 5.42 21.26
N SER A 149 26.65 6.49 20.69
CA SER A 149 25.40 7.13 21.14
C SER A 149 24.15 6.25 20.97
N LEU A 150 24.22 5.19 20.16
CA LEU A 150 23.10 4.26 19.94
C LEU A 150 23.01 3.17 21.01
N GLU A 151 24.03 2.98 21.87
CA GLU A 151 24.05 1.92 22.88
C GLU A 151 22.80 1.91 23.79
N PRO A 152 22.38 3.05 24.39
CA PRO A 152 21.19 3.05 25.24
C PRO A 152 19.91 2.64 24.48
N HIS A 153 19.86 3.00 23.19
CA HIS A 153 18.74 2.64 22.33
C HIS A 153 18.72 1.15 21.97
N LEU A 154 19.86 0.54 21.66
CA LEU A 154 20.00 -0.89 21.40
C LEU A 154 19.62 -1.73 22.61
N ARG A 155 20.06 -1.28 23.81
CA ARG A 155 19.68 -1.90 25.08
C ARG A 155 18.17 -1.82 25.35
N GLN A 156 17.54 -0.69 25.01
CA GLN A 156 16.09 -0.50 25.09
C GLN A 156 15.32 -1.46 24.18
N LEU A 157 15.89 -1.77 23.00
CA LEU A 157 15.34 -2.76 22.05
C LEU A 157 15.57 -4.22 22.49
N GLY A 158 16.21 -4.44 23.64
CA GLY A 158 16.44 -5.78 24.23
C GLY A 158 17.76 -6.44 23.81
N MET A 159 18.66 -5.73 23.15
CA MET A 159 19.98 -6.26 22.81
C MET A 159 20.91 -6.19 24.04
N PRO A 160 21.60 -7.30 24.41
CA PRO A 160 22.56 -7.32 25.51
C PRO A 160 23.88 -6.64 25.09
N THR A 161 23.89 -5.31 25.07
CA THR A 161 25.04 -4.50 24.64
C THR A 161 25.76 -3.86 25.82
N SER A 162 27.06 -3.65 25.67
CA SER A 162 27.91 -2.88 26.59
C SER A 162 28.83 -1.97 25.79
N LEU A 163 29.19 -0.83 26.38
CA LEU A 163 30.14 0.09 25.78
C LEU A 163 31.55 -0.23 26.29
N GLN A 164 32.44 -0.69 25.44
CA GLN A 164 33.85 -0.97 25.76
C GLN A 164 34.77 -0.11 24.92
N LYS A 165 35.58 0.74 25.58
CA LYS A 165 36.52 1.65 24.92
C LYS A 165 35.90 2.50 23.79
N GLY A 166 34.62 2.91 23.97
CA GLY A 166 33.92 3.70 22.98
C GLY A 166 33.28 2.90 21.82
N ILE A 167 33.42 1.56 21.81
CA ILE A 167 32.84 0.66 20.83
C ILE A 167 31.70 -0.12 21.50
N ILE A 168 30.56 -0.23 20.84
CA ILE A 168 29.46 -1.05 21.28
C ILE A 168 29.83 -2.51 21.10
N THR A 169 29.73 -3.30 22.15
CA THR A 169 30.05 -4.74 22.15
C THR A 169 28.83 -5.53 22.58
N LEU A 170 28.50 -6.57 21.83
CA LEU A 170 27.46 -7.53 22.20
C LEU A 170 28.04 -8.51 23.22
N VAL A 171 27.39 -8.66 24.36
CA VAL A 171 27.89 -9.45 25.52
C VAL A 171 27.73 -10.94 25.31
N LYS A 172 26.76 -11.34 24.47
CA LYS A 172 26.46 -12.75 24.13
C LYS A 172 25.73 -12.81 22.80
N ASP A 173 25.75 -13.98 22.19
CA ASP A 173 24.98 -14.22 20.95
C ASP A 173 23.52 -13.82 21.15
N TYR A 174 22.98 -13.10 20.17
CA TYR A 174 21.62 -12.59 20.22
C TYR A 174 20.85 -12.95 18.94
N THR A 175 19.80 -13.75 19.12
CA THR A 175 18.87 -14.08 18.02
C THR A 175 17.84 -12.96 17.87
N VAL A 176 17.92 -12.19 16.81
CA VAL A 176 16.99 -11.11 16.49
C VAL A 176 15.63 -11.68 16.10
N CYS A 177 15.60 -12.62 15.18
CA CYS A 177 14.38 -13.30 14.72
C CYS A 177 14.68 -14.70 14.19
N LYS A 178 13.68 -15.58 14.27
CA LYS A 178 13.72 -16.93 13.67
C LYS A 178 12.93 -16.92 12.37
N LYS A 179 13.35 -17.70 11.39
CA LYS A 179 12.61 -17.87 10.13
C LYS A 179 11.17 -18.31 10.40
N GLY A 180 10.22 -17.66 9.76
CA GLY A 180 8.79 -17.93 9.90
C GLY A 180 8.12 -17.27 11.12
N SER A 181 8.85 -16.59 12.00
CA SER A 181 8.27 -15.83 13.11
C SER A 181 7.73 -14.48 12.66
N VAL A 182 6.67 -14.02 13.32
CA VAL A 182 6.12 -12.67 13.11
C VAL A 182 6.99 -11.67 13.86
N LEU A 183 7.51 -10.68 13.15
CA LEU A 183 8.40 -9.66 13.70
C LEU A 183 7.68 -8.73 14.67
N THR A 184 8.28 -8.53 15.84
CA THR A 184 7.88 -7.47 16.77
C THR A 184 8.38 -6.10 16.29
N PRO A 185 7.85 -4.97 16.82
CA PRO A 185 8.34 -3.63 16.50
C PRO A 185 9.84 -3.46 16.77
N ASP A 186 10.32 -4.02 17.89
CA ASP A 186 11.73 -3.91 18.31
C ASP A 186 12.64 -4.73 17.40
N GLN A 187 12.27 -5.96 17.05
CA GLN A 187 12.99 -6.79 16.08
C GLN A 187 13.08 -6.11 14.72
N ALA A 188 11.97 -5.57 14.20
CA ALA A 188 11.96 -4.85 12.94
C ALA A 188 12.87 -3.60 12.96
N ARG A 189 12.98 -2.95 14.11
CA ARG A 189 13.84 -1.79 14.29
C ARG A 189 15.33 -2.18 14.36
N ILE A 190 15.65 -3.28 15.03
CA ILE A 190 17.00 -3.86 15.05
C ILE A 190 17.42 -4.25 13.63
N LEU A 191 16.59 -4.98 12.90
CA LEU A 191 16.88 -5.39 11.52
C LEU A 191 17.15 -4.17 10.61
N LYS A 192 16.38 -3.08 10.80
CA LYS A 192 16.61 -1.84 10.06
C LYS A 192 17.94 -1.19 10.42
N LEU A 193 18.35 -1.21 11.70
CA LEU A 193 19.61 -0.64 12.15
C LEU A 193 20.82 -1.42 11.60
N ILE A 194 20.70 -2.74 11.49
CA ILE A 194 21.74 -3.62 10.91
C ILE A 194 21.78 -3.54 9.37
N GLY A 195 20.76 -2.92 8.75
CA GLY A 195 20.69 -2.81 7.30
C GLY A 195 20.06 -4.03 6.61
N MET A 196 19.48 -4.98 7.33
CA MET A 196 18.85 -6.19 6.77
C MET A 196 17.51 -5.90 6.12
N GLN A 197 17.44 -6.07 4.81
CA GLN A 197 16.23 -5.86 4.00
C GLN A 197 15.57 -7.21 3.70
N MET A 198 14.53 -7.56 4.43
CA MET A 198 13.78 -8.81 4.25
C MET A 198 12.47 -8.65 3.49
N ALA A 199 11.98 -7.43 3.37
CA ALA A 199 10.72 -7.14 2.71
C ALA A 199 10.97 -6.61 1.29
N GLU A 200 10.02 -6.87 0.40
CA GLU A 200 10.02 -6.34 -0.96
C GLU A 200 8.80 -5.44 -1.15
N PHE A 201 9.03 -4.22 -1.62
CA PHE A 201 7.97 -3.38 -2.14
C PHE A 201 7.58 -3.89 -3.52
N ARG A 202 6.32 -4.29 -3.67
CA ARG A 202 5.78 -4.82 -4.91
C ARG A 202 4.45 -4.20 -5.25
N VAL A 203 4.25 -3.90 -6.53
CA VAL A 203 2.99 -3.44 -7.09
C VAL A 203 2.41 -4.55 -7.95
N THR A 204 1.21 -5.00 -7.61
CA THR A 204 0.54 -6.11 -8.27
C THR A 204 -0.70 -5.61 -9.00
N LEU A 205 -0.78 -5.83 -10.31
CA LEU A 205 -1.93 -5.43 -11.12
C LEU A 205 -3.06 -6.44 -10.93
N LYS A 206 -4.29 -5.96 -10.62
CA LYS A 206 -5.48 -6.80 -10.43
C LYS A 206 -6.33 -6.91 -11.68
N CYS A 207 -6.62 -5.78 -12.30
CA CYS A 207 -7.44 -5.71 -13.50
C CYS A 207 -7.13 -4.44 -14.30
N MET A 208 -7.55 -4.44 -15.55
CA MET A 208 -7.40 -3.33 -16.49
C MET A 208 -8.73 -3.09 -17.18
N TRP A 209 -9.04 -1.83 -17.42
CA TRP A 209 -10.10 -1.37 -18.32
C TRP A 209 -9.48 -0.60 -19.51
N ASP A 210 -10.01 -0.82 -20.71
CA ASP A 210 -9.56 -0.18 -21.94
C ASP A 210 -10.71 0.66 -22.50
N LYS A 211 -10.48 1.96 -22.68
CA LYS A 211 -11.48 2.93 -23.18
C LYS A 211 -11.98 2.59 -24.57
N ASN A 212 -11.08 2.17 -25.46
CA ASN A 212 -11.41 1.91 -26.86
C ASN A 212 -12.29 0.67 -27.04
N ARG A 213 -12.19 -0.29 -26.12
CA ARG A 213 -12.91 -1.56 -26.20
C ARG A 213 -14.06 -1.66 -25.20
N GLY A 214 -14.13 -0.78 -24.19
CA GLY A 214 -15.09 -0.86 -23.09
C GLY A 214 -14.98 -2.18 -22.28
N LYS A 215 -13.89 -2.94 -22.45
CA LYS A 215 -13.73 -4.28 -21.83
C LYS A 215 -12.81 -4.26 -20.62
N ILE A 216 -13.15 -5.09 -19.63
CA ILE A 216 -12.33 -5.30 -18.44
C ILE A 216 -11.59 -6.63 -18.59
N LYS A 217 -10.29 -6.61 -18.30
CA LYS A 217 -9.46 -7.81 -18.18
C LYS A 217 -8.98 -7.96 -16.74
N LYS A 218 -9.24 -9.12 -16.14
CA LYS A 218 -8.71 -9.49 -14.82
C LYS A 218 -7.38 -10.20 -15.00
N PHE A 219 -6.44 -9.92 -14.10
CA PHE A 219 -5.16 -10.63 -14.06
C PHE A 219 -5.18 -11.62 -12.90
N LYS A 220 -4.95 -12.90 -13.19
CA LYS A 220 -4.76 -13.90 -12.14
C LYS A 220 -3.34 -13.74 -11.59
N ASN A 221 -3.24 -13.16 -10.41
CA ASN A 221 -1.99 -13.18 -9.68
C ASN A 221 -1.85 -14.57 -9.05
N LYS A 222 -0.77 -15.24 -9.34
CA LYS A 222 -0.30 -16.34 -8.51
C LYS A 222 0.21 -15.75 -7.19
N SER A 223 -0.72 -15.18 -6.38
CA SER A 223 -0.38 -14.70 -5.05
C SER A 223 -0.12 -15.90 -4.16
N SER A 224 1.09 -15.99 -3.65
CA SER A 224 1.43 -16.57 -2.34
C SER A 224 0.64 -17.82 -1.88
N LYS A 225 0.59 -18.87 -2.69
CA LYS A 225 0.52 -20.20 -2.13
C LYS A 225 1.94 -20.71 -2.00
N SER A 226 2.40 -20.75 -0.75
CA SER A 226 3.55 -21.51 -0.29
C SER A 226 4.88 -21.22 -1.01
N ARG A 227 5.70 -20.35 -0.44
CA ARG A 227 7.16 -20.39 -0.65
C ARG A 227 7.75 -21.64 0.04
N ASN A 228 7.43 -22.80 -0.51
CA ASN A 228 8.16 -24.04 -0.28
C ASN A 228 8.23 -24.77 -1.62
N GLY A 229 9.41 -24.71 -2.22
CA GLY A 229 9.83 -25.62 -3.28
C GLY A 229 9.54 -25.19 -4.72
N THR A 230 10.63 -25.12 -5.47
CA THR A 230 10.79 -25.14 -6.93
C THR A 230 10.45 -23.88 -7.71
N GLU A 231 11.48 -23.46 -8.43
CA GLU A 231 11.48 -22.45 -9.48
C GLU A 231 10.46 -22.83 -10.56
N ASP A 232 9.30 -22.20 -10.53
CA ASP A 232 8.36 -22.25 -11.63
C ASP A 232 8.21 -20.87 -12.25
N ASN A 233 8.55 -20.79 -13.52
CA ASN A 233 8.42 -19.64 -14.41
C ASN A 233 7.08 -18.92 -14.21
N PHE A 234 7.18 -17.69 -13.71
CA PHE A 234 6.06 -16.77 -13.53
C PHE A 234 5.67 -16.17 -14.89
N SER A 235 4.76 -16.82 -15.59
CA SER A 235 4.10 -16.22 -16.76
C SER A 235 2.68 -15.81 -16.42
N LEU A 236 2.36 -14.54 -16.63
CA LEU A 236 0.98 -14.01 -16.57
C LEU A 236 0.12 -14.71 -17.65
N ARG A 237 -0.68 -15.70 -17.27
CA ARG A 237 -1.70 -16.25 -18.16
C ARG A 237 -2.86 -15.28 -18.29
N ILE A 238 -3.11 -14.85 -19.50
CA ILE A 238 -4.30 -14.11 -19.92
C ILE A 238 -5.37 -15.15 -20.22
N GLU A 239 -6.43 -15.19 -19.44
CA GLU A 239 -7.63 -15.94 -19.85
C GLU A 239 -8.47 -15.07 -20.76
N ALA A 240 -8.80 -15.65 -21.91
CA ALA A 240 -9.76 -15.10 -22.86
C ALA A 240 -11.17 -15.23 -22.29
N ASP A 241 -11.93 -14.14 -22.40
CA ASP A 241 -13.38 -14.03 -22.37
C ASP A 241 -14.17 -15.14 -21.62
N ASP A 242 -14.38 -15.00 -20.31
CA ASP A 242 -15.55 -15.59 -19.66
C ASP A 242 -16.70 -14.59 -19.77
N GLU A 243 -17.61 -14.88 -20.68
CA GLU A 243 -18.96 -14.34 -20.69
C GLU A 243 -19.62 -14.86 -19.38
N MET A 244 -19.72 -13.98 -18.38
CA MET A 244 -20.51 -14.30 -17.20
C MET A 244 -21.97 -13.96 -17.48
N ASP A 245 -22.76 -15.01 -17.54
CA ASP A 245 -24.22 -15.00 -17.51
C ASP A 245 -24.75 -14.05 -16.42
N GLU A 246 -25.74 -13.27 -16.86
CA GLU A 246 -26.64 -12.51 -15.99
C GLU A 246 -27.49 -13.51 -15.19
N ASN A 247 -27.17 -13.71 -13.91
CA ASN A 247 -28.15 -14.09 -12.88
C ASN A 247 -27.42 -14.26 -11.53
N GLU A 248 -27.49 -13.23 -10.73
CA GLU A 248 -27.63 -13.29 -9.27
C GLU A 248 -28.06 -11.91 -8.77
N GLU A 249 -29.36 -11.67 -8.82
CA GLU A 249 -30.03 -10.69 -7.97
C GLU A 249 -30.02 -11.26 -6.54
N GLY A 250 -29.11 -10.79 -5.74
CA GLY A 250 -29.02 -11.01 -4.30
C GLY A 250 -29.10 -9.67 -3.59
N ASN A 251 -30.32 -9.31 -3.18
CA ASN A 251 -30.63 -8.21 -2.29
C ASN A 251 -29.73 -8.25 -1.04
N ALA A 252 -28.90 -7.25 -0.86
CA ALA A 252 -28.37 -6.85 0.43
C ALA A 252 -28.55 -5.34 0.55
N GLU A 253 -29.71 -4.96 1.03
CA GLU A 253 -29.95 -3.64 1.59
C GLU A 253 -28.98 -3.46 2.75
N VAL A 254 -28.04 -2.57 2.60
CA VAL A 254 -27.21 -2.08 3.69
C VAL A 254 -27.69 -0.67 3.99
N ASP A 255 -28.48 -0.57 5.05
CA ASP A 255 -28.88 0.69 5.67
C ASP A 255 -27.64 1.57 5.90
N VAL A 256 -27.61 2.67 5.21
CA VAL A 256 -26.66 3.75 5.48
C VAL A 256 -27.35 4.67 6.47
N GLU A 257 -27.15 4.41 7.77
CA GLU A 257 -27.42 5.42 8.77
C GLU A 257 -26.57 6.67 8.45
N MET A 258 -27.25 7.71 8.04
CA MET A 258 -26.72 9.06 7.99
C MET A 258 -26.77 9.59 9.43
N ASP A 259 -25.61 9.62 10.10
CA ASP A 259 -25.45 10.40 11.31
C ASP A 259 -25.66 11.89 10.95
N GLU A 260 -26.87 12.36 11.16
CA GLU A 260 -27.18 13.78 11.25
C GLU A 260 -26.59 14.29 12.59
N GLU A 261 -25.51 15.03 12.53
CA GLU A 261 -25.05 15.83 13.65
C GLU A 261 -26.04 16.99 13.84
N PRO A 262 -26.52 17.22 15.08
CA PRO A 262 -27.41 18.33 15.35
C PRO A 262 -26.68 19.66 15.15
N GLY A 263 -27.31 20.55 14.40
CA GLY A 263 -26.85 21.93 14.21
C GLY A 263 -26.80 22.67 15.54
N ASP A 264 -25.63 23.21 15.88
CA ASP A 264 -25.51 24.23 16.89
C ASP A 264 -26.05 25.54 16.32
N GLU A 265 -27.33 25.79 16.59
CA GLU A 265 -27.87 27.13 16.68
C GLU A 265 -27.36 27.72 18.01
N ASN A 266 -26.54 28.75 17.96
CA ASN A 266 -26.50 29.77 19.02
C ASN A 266 -25.94 31.09 18.47
N ASP A 267 -26.77 32.08 18.63
CA ASP A 267 -26.60 33.54 18.63
C ASP A 267 -25.20 34.14 18.82
#